data_00643cda01a569188274b1bc1b1abf3e
#
_entry.id   00643cda01a569188274b1bc1b1abf3e
#
_cell.length_a   1.000
_cell.length_b   1.000
_cell.length_c   1.000
_cell.angle_alpha   90.00
_cell.angle_beta   90.00
_cell.angle_gamma   90.00
#
_symmetry.space_group_name_H-M   'P 1'
#
loop_
_entity.id
_entity.type
_entity.pdbx_description
1 polymer ?
#
loop_
_entity_poly.entity_id
_entity_poly.type
_entity_poly.pdbx_seq_one_letter_code
_entity_poly.pdbx_strand_id
1 'polypeptide(L)'
;MKWSWLVGMSVLCLGLEISPAVATEQLVIATSPSMRIPVEALGRLFEQTHPEIRVRLFFDSGLDIRRAIAAMENSSIGQYFIGSGPIHLVAPGGDELITRLEWRYYVLPGTKRPFAEVPLVMVVPEALVDAPTSFEALAKHETLRIAVGDPELTTLGQRTRQLLTTLGVWGHVEHRLDKASDTRSVLDHLLNGEADVGILFGPDAVQESQRIRIVAVSERGIIPPVIHSMAMERYCPNRALCEEFLGFIQSDEAQSELRRLGYASPSSQSMKKRNKP
;
A
#
# COMPACT_ATOMS: atom_id res chain seq x y z
N MET A 1 -50.98 63.88 -36.65
CA MET A 1 -50.74 63.15 -35.42
C MET A 1 -50.03 61.84 -35.77
N LYS A 2 -48.70 61.76 -35.60
CA LYS A 2 -47.88 60.56 -35.85
C LYS A 2 -47.20 60.17 -34.57
N TRP A 3 -47.57 59.03 -34.03
CA TRP A 3 -46.95 58.44 -32.82
C TRP A 3 -45.87 57.46 -33.26
N SER A 4 -44.63 57.75 -32.91
CA SER A 4 -43.47 56.86 -33.12
C SER A 4 -43.26 56.07 -31.81
N TRP A 5 -43.30 54.75 -31.89
CA TRP A 5 -42.91 53.83 -30.82
C TRP A 5 -41.45 53.46 -31.00
N LEU A 6 -40.60 53.88 -30.07
CA LEU A 6 -39.24 53.40 -29.93
C LEU A 6 -39.23 52.15 -29.03
N VAL A 7 -38.96 51.00 -29.66
CA VAL A 7 -38.73 49.76 -28.93
C VAL A 7 -37.26 49.74 -28.55
N GLY A 8 -36.97 49.89 -27.28
CA GLY A 8 -35.64 49.71 -26.69
C GLY A 8 -35.31 48.23 -26.58
N MET A 9 -34.33 47.75 -27.37
CA MET A 9 -33.82 46.39 -27.31
C MET A 9 -32.68 46.35 -26.28
N SER A 10 -32.96 45.91 -25.05
CA SER A 10 -31.93 45.64 -24.06
C SER A 10 -31.18 44.35 -24.37
N VAL A 11 -29.95 44.49 -24.82
CA VAL A 11 -29.03 43.36 -24.99
C VAL A 11 -28.51 42.94 -23.64
N LEU A 12 -28.99 41.80 -23.15
CA LEU A 12 -28.50 41.14 -21.96
C LEU A 12 -27.19 40.43 -22.33
N CYS A 13 -26.03 41.04 -22.08
CA CYS A 13 -24.74 40.34 -22.15
C CYS A 13 -24.63 39.37 -20.98
N LEU A 14 -24.96 38.10 -21.19
CA LEU A 14 -24.53 37.02 -20.31
C LEU A 14 -23.00 36.89 -20.46
N GLY A 15 -22.28 37.42 -19.49
CA GLY A 15 -20.85 37.15 -19.30
C GLY A 15 -20.66 35.68 -18.97
N LEU A 16 -20.27 34.89 -19.95
CA LEU A 16 -19.66 33.56 -19.68
C LEU A 16 -18.31 33.83 -19.00
N GLU A 17 -18.27 33.69 -17.67
CA GLU A 17 -17.01 33.56 -16.94
C GLU A 17 -16.35 32.25 -17.38
N ILE A 18 -15.44 32.33 -18.36
CA ILE A 18 -14.54 31.24 -18.71
C ILE A 18 -13.52 31.16 -17.57
N SER A 19 -13.79 30.33 -16.56
CA SER A 19 -12.74 29.95 -15.61
C SER A 19 -11.58 29.35 -16.40
N PRO A 20 -10.34 29.86 -16.24
CA PRO A 20 -9.20 29.26 -16.89
C PRO A 20 -9.10 27.80 -16.41
N ALA A 21 -9.08 26.87 -17.35
CA ALA A 21 -8.78 25.48 -17.04
C ALA A 21 -7.36 25.46 -16.43
N VAL A 22 -7.27 25.25 -15.12
CA VAL A 22 -6.01 25.08 -14.44
C VAL A 22 -5.34 23.87 -15.10
N ALA A 23 -4.17 24.08 -15.69
CA ALA A 23 -3.40 22.99 -16.28
C ALA A 23 -3.05 22.00 -15.15
N THR A 24 -3.64 20.82 -15.21
CA THR A 24 -3.48 19.82 -14.15
C THR A 24 -2.14 19.12 -14.36
N GLU A 25 -1.21 19.29 -13.42
CA GLU A 25 0.05 18.56 -13.40
C GLU A 25 -0.18 17.12 -13.00
N GLN A 26 0.56 16.16 -13.58
CA GLN A 26 0.41 14.74 -13.29
C GLN A 26 1.58 14.24 -12.45
N LEU A 27 1.27 13.55 -11.36
CA LEU A 27 2.21 12.75 -10.59
C LEU A 27 2.00 11.27 -10.92
N VAL A 28 2.90 10.66 -11.68
CA VAL A 28 2.80 9.26 -12.11
C VAL A 28 3.59 8.35 -11.16
N ILE A 29 2.92 7.40 -10.53
CA ILE A 29 3.51 6.44 -9.60
C ILE A 29 3.42 5.03 -10.20
N ALA A 30 4.56 4.40 -10.46
CA ALA A 30 4.62 3.00 -10.84
C ALA A 30 4.58 2.13 -9.58
N THR A 31 3.60 1.23 -9.49
CA THR A 31 3.33 0.46 -8.28
C THR A 31 2.86 -0.96 -8.58
N SER A 32 3.01 -1.88 -7.62
CA SER A 32 2.48 -3.24 -7.78
C SER A 32 0.98 -3.31 -7.47
N PRO A 33 0.26 -4.30 -8.03
CA PRO A 33 -1.17 -4.49 -7.73
C PRO A 33 -1.49 -4.61 -6.23
N SER A 34 -0.59 -5.23 -5.44
CA SER A 34 -0.73 -5.37 -3.99
C SER A 34 -0.68 -4.03 -3.24
N MET A 35 -0.12 -2.99 -3.87
CA MET A 35 -0.01 -1.65 -3.31
C MET A 35 -1.15 -0.72 -3.74
N ARG A 36 -2.14 -1.22 -4.50
CA ARG A 36 -3.25 -0.41 -5.03
C ARG A 36 -3.93 0.40 -3.94
N ILE A 37 -4.44 -0.26 -2.91
CA ILE A 37 -5.26 0.37 -1.88
C ILE A 37 -4.52 1.49 -1.15
N PRO A 38 -3.32 1.27 -0.57
CA PRO A 38 -2.62 2.34 0.15
C PRO A 38 -2.16 3.47 -0.77
N VAL A 39 -1.68 3.18 -1.98
CA VAL A 39 -1.17 4.23 -2.88
C VAL A 39 -2.31 5.05 -3.49
N GLU A 40 -3.46 4.43 -3.82
CA GLU A 40 -4.67 5.16 -4.23
C GLU A 40 -5.22 6.06 -3.11
N ALA A 41 -5.22 5.58 -1.87
CA ALA A 41 -5.68 6.37 -0.73
C ALA A 41 -4.77 7.58 -0.49
N LEU A 42 -3.45 7.38 -0.51
CA LEU A 42 -2.48 8.46 -0.39
C LEU A 42 -2.58 9.45 -1.55
N GLY A 43 -2.77 8.96 -2.78
CA GLY A 43 -2.96 9.80 -3.96
C GLY A 43 -4.19 10.71 -3.84
N ARG A 44 -5.34 10.13 -3.48
CA ARG A 44 -6.58 10.90 -3.27
C ARG A 44 -6.44 11.95 -2.15
N LEU A 45 -5.77 11.59 -1.07
CA LEU A 45 -5.56 12.50 0.05
C LEU A 45 -4.64 13.67 -0.35
N PHE A 46 -3.59 13.40 -1.11
CA PHE A 46 -2.70 14.42 -1.65
C PHE A 46 -3.43 15.37 -2.62
N GLU A 47 -4.25 14.86 -3.53
CA GLU A 47 -5.05 15.67 -4.45
C GLU A 47 -6.03 16.61 -3.75
N GLN A 48 -6.51 16.28 -2.53
CA GLN A 48 -7.40 17.16 -1.76
C GLN A 48 -6.70 18.45 -1.33
N THR A 49 -5.41 18.39 -1.04
CA THR A 49 -4.58 19.53 -0.64
C THR A 49 -3.86 20.19 -1.82
N HIS A 50 -3.82 19.52 -2.98
CA HIS A 50 -3.15 19.96 -4.22
C HIS A 50 -4.10 19.80 -5.41
N PRO A 51 -5.13 20.65 -5.52
CA PRO A 51 -6.18 20.50 -6.52
C PRO A 51 -5.69 20.64 -7.99
N GLU A 52 -4.51 21.25 -8.19
CA GLU A 52 -3.81 21.36 -9.48
C GLU A 52 -3.08 20.07 -9.88
N ILE A 53 -2.87 19.12 -8.94
CA ILE A 53 -2.18 17.85 -9.19
C ILE A 53 -3.19 16.73 -9.43
N ARG A 54 -2.83 15.79 -10.32
CA ARG A 54 -3.51 14.50 -10.50
C ARG A 54 -2.52 13.36 -10.34
N VAL A 55 -2.80 12.48 -9.37
CA VAL A 55 -2.01 11.28 -9.12
C VAL A 55 -2.49 10.16 -10.04
N ARG A 56 -1.60 9.69 -10.90
CA ARG A 56 -1.85 8.56 -11.79
C ARG A 56 -1.04 7.36 -11.35
N LEU A 57 -1.71 6.22 -11.24
CA LEU A 57 -1.08 4.97 -10.84
C LEU A 57 -0.92 4.07 -12.06
N PHE A 58 0.28 3.60 -12.25
CA PHE A 58 0.58 2.54 -13.19
C PHE A 58 0.84 1.25 -12.41
N PHE A 59 0.02 0.22 -12.67
CA PHE A 59 0.10 -1.04 -11.95
C PHE A 59 0.81 -2.10 -12.79
N ASP A 60 1.88 -2.64 -12.20
CA ASP A 60 2.58 -3.79 -12.74
C ASP A 60 3.18 -4.62 -11.60
N SER A 61 3.58 -5.87 -11.84
CA SER A 61 4.30 -6.62 -10.82
C SER A 61 5.60 -5.92 -10.45
N GLY A 62 6.06 -6.05 -9.20
CA GLY A 62 7.33 -5.44 -8.80
C GLY A 62 8.53 -5.90 -9.65
N LEU A 63 8.45 -7.12 -10.23
CA LEU A 63 9.44 -7.63 -11.16
C LEU A 63 9.34 -6.95 -12.54
N ASP A 64 8.12 -6.72 -13.04
CA ASP A 64 7.88 -6.13 -14.35
C ASP A 64 8.14 -4.63 -14.32
N ILE A 65 7.82 -3.93 -13.23
CA ILE A 65 8.26 -2.54 -13.00
C ILE A 65 9.78 -2.45 -13.15
N ARG A 66 10.53 -3.34 -12.51
CA ARG A 66 11.99 -3.38 -12.67
C ARG A 66 12.43 -3.65 -14.12
N ARG A 67 11.78 -4.59 -14.82
CA ARG A 67 12.06 -4.90 -16.22
C ARG A 67 11.70 -3.74 -17.14
N ALA A 68 10.57 -3.11 -16.90
CA ALA A 68 10.14 -1.94 -17.66
C ALA A 68 11.14 -0.79 -17.54
N ILE A 69 11.57 -0.47 -16.31
CA ILE A 69 12.60 0.56 -16.07
C ILE A 69 13.90 0.19 -16.77
N ALA A 70 14.39 -1.06 -16.65
CA ALA A 70 15.60 -1.51 -17.28
C ALA A 70 15.55 -1.53 -18.82
N ALA A 71 14.41 -1.89 -19.40
CA ALA A 71 14.21 -1.88 -20.84
C ALA A 71 14.22 -0.46 -21.43
N MET A 72 13.73 0.49 -20.67
CA MET A 72 13.69 1.90 -21.06
C MET A 72 15.10 2.51 -21.15
N GLU A 73 16.05 2.07 -20.32
CA GLU A 73 17.43 2.54 -20.35
C GLU A 73 18.16 2.19 -21.65
N ASN A 74 17.74 1.12 -22.33
CA ASN A 74 18.31 0.71 -23.61
C ASN A 74 17.70 1.42 -24.81
N SER A 75 16.63 2.20 -24.64
CA SER A 75 16.08 3.03 -25.70
C SER A 75 16.81 4.37 -25.70
N SER A 76 17.39 4.74 -26.83
CA SER A 76 18.23 5.93 -27.05
C SER A 76 17.54 7.30 -26.90
N ILE A 77 16.38 7.33 -26.28
CA ILE A 77 15.56 8.53 -26.07
C ILE A 77 15.37 8.68 -24.56
N GLY A 78 16.11 9.61 -23.95
CA GLY A 78 16.16 9.89 -22.52
C GLY A 78 14.85 10.36 -21.84
N GLN A 79 13.71 9.81 -22.23
CA GLN A 79 12.44 10.01 -21.55
C GLN A 79 11.69 8.68 -21.51
N TYR A 80 11.40 8.21 -20.30
CA TYR A 80 10.74 6.94 -20.07
C TYR A 80 9.24 7.12 -20.00
N PHE A 81 8.51 6.33 -20.79
CA PHE A 81 7.06 6.33 -20.81
C PHE A 81 6.55 4.94 -20.46
N ILE A 82 5.85 4.81 -19.34
CA ILE A 82 4.95 3.69 -19.12
C ILE A 82 3.56 4.17 -19.55
N GLY A 83 3.16 3.83 -20.75
CA GLY A 83 1.80 3.99 -21.28
C GLY A 83 1.18 5.39 -21.27
N SER A 84 1.55 6.29 -20.37
CA SER A 84 0.91 7.60 -20.19
C SER A 84 1.85 8.74 -19.79
N GLY A 85 3.16 8.58 -19.94
CA GLY A 85 4.14 9.61 -19.64
C GLY A 85 5.26 9.15 -18.69
N PRO A 86 6.17 10.07 -18.32
CA PRO A 86 7.32 9.74 -17.48
C PRO A 86 6.89 9.32 -16.08
N ILE A 87 7.61 8.35 -15.51
CA ILE A 87 7.43 7.94 -14.12
C ILE A 87 8.06 8.98 -13.20
N HIS A 88 7.35 9.34 -12.14
CA HIS A 88 7.83 10.22 -11.08
C HIS A 88 8.36 9.41 -9.90
N LEU A 89 7.55 8.48 -9.41
CA LEU A 89 7.82 7.70 -8.21
C LEU A 89 7.61 6.21 -8.48
N VAL A 90 8.30 5.38 -7.70
CA VAL A 90 8.23 3.93 -7.78
C VAL A 90 7.92 3.35 -6.41
N ALA A 91 6.86 2.54 -6.32
CA ALA A 91 6.42 1.83 -5.12
C ALA A 91 6.15 0.34 -5.44
N PRO A 92 7.19 -0.49 -5.65
CA PRO A 92 7.04 -1.83 -6.23
C PRO A 92 6.56 -2.90 -5.24
N GLY A 93 6.24 -2.53 -4.00
CA GLY A 93 5.94 -3.42 -2.91
C GLY A 93 7.04 -3.40 -1.83
N GLY A 94 7.66 -4.49 -1.49
CA GLY A 94 8.62 -4.57 -0.39
C GLY A 94 9.86 -3.66 -0.51
N ASP A 95 10.38 -3.25 0.64
CA ASP A 95 11.57 -2.38 0.79
C ASP A 95 12.82 -2.93 0.10
N GLU A 96 12.97 -4.25 0.07
CA GLU A 96 14.11 -4.92 -0.58
C GLU A 96 14.18 -4.63 -2.08
N LEU A 97 13.03 -4.52 -2.75
CA LEU A 97 13.00 -4.27 -4.18
C LEU A 97 13.42 -2.83 -4.48
N ILE A 98 12.97 -1.85 -3.68
CA ILE A 98 13.48 -0.46 -3.77
C ILE A 98 14.99 -0.42 -3.56
N THR A 99 15.52 -1.13 -2.58
CA THR A 99 16.98 -1.20 -2.33
C THR A 99 17.73 -1.75 -3.55
N ARG A 100 17.20 -2.77 -4.22
CA ARG A 100 17.80 -3.29 -5.46
C ARG A 100 17.73 -2.31 -6.62
N LEU A 101 16.63 -1.54 -6.72
CA LEU A 101 16.50 -0.48 -7.73
C LEU A 101 17.49 0.65 -7.47
N GLU A 102 17.71 1.02 -6.20
CA GLU A 102 18.69 2.03 -5.79
C GLU A 102 20.13 1.60 -6.14
N TRP A 103 20.51 0.36 -5.85
CA TRP A 103 21.84 -0.17 -6.22
C TRP A 103 22.11 -0.18 -7.72
N ARG A 104 21.06 -0.25 -8.53
CA ARG A 104 21.16 -0.20 -9.99
C ARG A 104 20.91 1.20 -10.57
N TYR A 105 20.79 2.20 -9.71
CA TYR A 105 20.53 3.58 -10.10
C TYR A 105 19.23 3.78 -10.92
N TYR A 106 18.22 2.92 -10.77
CA TYR A 106 16.90 3.12 -11.36
C TYR A 106 16.04 4.10 -10.56
N VAL A 107 16.34 4.27 -9.27
CA VAL A 107 15.80 5.31 -8.42
C VAL A 107 16.94 6.16 -7.87
N LEU A 108 16.65 7.41 -7.55
CA LEU A 108 17.66 8.33 -7.01
C LEU A 108 18.08 7.89 -5.61
N PRO A 109 19.39 7.70 -5.37
CA PRO A 109 19.91 7.37 -4.05
C PRO A 109 19.47 8.38 -2.99
N GLY A 110 19.12 7.88 -1.81
CA GLY A 110 18.69 8.70 -0.68
C GLY A 110 17.25 9.22 -0.74
N THR A 111 16.49 8.96 -1.81
CA THR A 111 15.09 9.36 -1.93
C THR A 111 14.12 8.34 -1.37
N LYS A 112 14.58 7.11 -1.06
CA LYS A 112 13.75 6.06 -0.48
C LYS A 112 13.08 6.52 0.81
N ARG A 113 11.75 6.37 0.88
CA ARG A 113 10.94 6.68 2.06
C ARG A 113 10.09 5.45 2.42
N PRO A 114 10.35 4.79 3.55
CA PRO A 114 9.42 3.85 4.15
C PRO A 114 8.12 4.60 4.50
N PHE A 115 6.97 4.06 4.12
CA PHE A 115 5.69 4.72 4.40
C PHE A 115 4.69 3.83 5.11
N ALA A 116 4.81 2.50 5.02
CA ALA A 116 3.91 1.56 5.67
C ALA A 116 4.67 0.33 6.18
N GLU A 117 4.29 -0.16 7.33
CA GLU A 117 4.67 -1.45 7.89
C GLU A 117 3.44 -2.35 7.91
N VAL A 118 3.58 -3.61 7.51
CA VAL A 118 2.48 -4.56 7.43
C VAL A 118 2.56 -5.51 8.63
N PRO A 119 1.67 -5.36 9.62
CA PRO A 119 1.62 -6.29 10.76
C PRO A 119 0.98 -7.61 10.36
N LEU A 120 1.39 -8.70 11.02
CA LEU A 120 0.58 -9.92 11.08
C LEU A 120 -0.52 -9.73 12.12
N VAL A 121 -1.71 -10.18 11.80
CA VAL A 121 -2.86 -10.16 12.70
C VAL A 121 -3.48 -11.54 12.80
N MET A 122 -3.99 -11.87 13.98
CA MET A 122 -4.81 -13.03 14.21
C MET A 122 -6.27 -12.61 14.16
N VAL A 123 -7.05 -13.31 13.37
CA VAL A 123 -8.46 -13.01 13.13
C VAL A 123 -9.34 -14.23 13.41
N VAL A 124 -10.56 -13.95 13.79
CA VAL A 124 -11.59 -14.98 14.01
C VAL A 124 -12.92 -14.52 13.40
N PRO A 125 -13.84 -15.45 13.05
CA PRO A 125 -15.21 -15.09 12.73
C PRO A 125 -15.84 -14.31 13.89
N GLU A 126 -16.73 -13.35 13.57
CA GLU A 126 -17.39 -12.51 14.58
C GLU A 126 -18.11 -13.35 15.65
N ALA A 127 -18.65 -14.50 15.25
CA ALA A 127 -19.43 -15.40 16.11
C ALA A 127 -18.58 -16.22 17.11
N LEU A 128 -17.24 -16.29 16.98
CA LEU A 128 -16.42 -17.10 17.88
C LEU A 128 -16.29 -16.44 19.25
N VAL A 129 -16.88 -17.01 20.28
CA VAL A 129 -16.95 -16.44 21.64
C VAL A 129 -15.63 -16.63 22.39
N ASP A 130 -15.08 -17.86 22.42
CA ASP A 130 -13.83 -18.20 23.13
C ASP A 130 -12.63 -18.11 22.18
N ALA A 131 -12.26 -16.89 21.83
CA ALA A 131 -11.16 -16.63 20.91
C ALA A 131 -9.83 -16.44 21.67
N PRO A 132 -8.69 -16.94 21.13
CA PRO A 132 -7.38 -16.64 21.67
C PRO A 132 -7.10 -15.12 21.57
N THR A 133 -6.55 -14.55 22.63
CA THR A 133 -6.29 -13.10 22.72
C THR A 133 -4.84 -12.71 22.40
N SER A 134 -3.98 -13.69 22.17
CA SER A 134 -2.59 -13.51 21.75
C SER A 134 -2.13 -14.69 20.90
N PHE A 135 -1.03 -14.54 20.16
CA PHE A 135 -0.46 -15.64 19.37
C PHE A 135 0.01 -16.80 20.28
N GLU A 136 0.52 -16.48 21.48
CA GLU A 136 0.95 -17.50 22.46
C GLU A 136 -0.24 -18.30 23.01
N ALA A 137 -1.40 -17.66 23.10
CA ALA A 137 -2.62 -18.33 23.58
C ALA A 137 -3.06 -19.47 22.64
N LEU A 138 -2.67 -19.46 21.36
CA LEU A 138 -2.95 -20.55 20.43
C LEU A 138 -2.46 -21.91 20.95
N ALA A 139 -1.36 -21.96 21.69
CA ALA A 139 -0.85 -23.20 22.25
C ALA A 139 -1.80 -23.85 23.28
N LYS A 140 -2.70 -23.06 23.87
CA LYS A 140 -3.66 -23.54 24.90
C LYS A 140 -5.03 -23.93 24.31
N HIS A 141 -5.36 -23.43 23.12
CA HIS A 141 -6.61 -23.72 22.43
C HIS A 141 -6.44 -24.90 21.47
N GLU A 142 -6.27 -26.12 22.01
CA GLU A 142 -5.85 -27.30 21.24
C GLU A 142 -6.85 -27.76 20.17
N THR A 143 -8.11 -27.39 20.28
CA THR A 143 -9.20 -27.82 19.37
C THR A 143 -9.39 -26.88 18.16
N LEU A 144 -8.83 -25.66 18.18
CA LEU A 144 -9.04 -24.68 17.12
C LEU A 144 -8.21 -25.05 15.88
N ARG A 145 -8.85 -25.03 14.72
CA ARG A 145 -8.23 -25.16 13.38
C ARG A 145 -7.71 -23.78 12.97
N ILE A 146 -6.47 -23.71 12.48
CA ILE A 146 -5.81 -22.44 12.22
C ILE A 146 -5.46 -22.36 10.74
N ALA A 147 -6.11 -21.48 9.99
CA ALA A 147 -5.78 -21.20 8.60
C ALA A 147 -4.58 -20.23 8.51
N VAL A 148 -3.58 -20.62 7.75
CA VAL A 148 -2.35 -19.84 7.51
C VAL A 148 -1.93 -19.95 6.04
N GLY A 149 -1.20 -18.97 5.55
CA GLY A 149 -0.53 -19.14 4.26
C GLY A 149 0.49 -20.29 4.33
N ASP A 150 0.63 -21.04 3.24
CA ASP A 150 1.66 -22.08 3.16
C ASP A 150 3.06 -21.43 3.29
N PRO A 151 3.89 -21.84 4.27
CA PRO A 151 5.23 -21.29 4.45
C PRO A 151 6.19 -21.53 3.29
N GLU A 152 5.95 -22.55 2.49
CA GLU A 152 6.79 -22.87 1.32
C GLU A 152 6.38 -22.07 0.08
N LEU A 153 5.16 -21.57 0.03
CA LEU A 153 4.58 -20.89 -1.15
C LEU A 153 4.41 -19.38 -0.97
N THR A 154 4.14 -18.92 0.26
CA THR A 154 3.68 -17.54 0.48
C THR A 154 4.55 -16.78 1.47
N THR A 155 4.69 -15.46 1.25
CA THR A 155 5.32 -14.56 2.23
C THR A 155 4.53 -14.53 3.54
N LEU A 156 3.19 -14.57 3.49
CA LEU A 156 2.33 -14.64 4.67
C LEU A 156 2.69 -15.86 5.52
N GLY A 157 2.75 -17.05 4.92
CA GLY A 157 3.10 -18.28 5.61
C GLY A 157 4.51 -18.28 6.19
N GLN A 158 5.49 -17.78 5.44
CA GLN A 158 6.88 -17.63 5.92
C GLN A 158 6.94 -16.73 7.17
N ARG A 159 6.26 -15.60 7.14
CA ARG A 159 6.22 -14.66 8.27
C ARG A 159 5.43 -15.22 9.45
N THR A 160 4.33 -15.93 9.20
CA THR A 160 3.56 -16.64 10.23
C THR A 160 4.41 -17.71 10.93
N ARG A 161 5.09 -18.56 10.16
CA ARG A 161 6.02 -19.56 10.71
C ARG A 161 7.11 -18.91 11.54
N GLN A 162 7.73 -17.85 11.05
CA GLN A 162 8.77 -17.13 11.76
C GLN A 162 8.24 -16.55 13.09
N LEU A 163 7.08 -15.92 13.10
CA LEU A 163 6.44 -15.38 14.30
C LEU A 163 6.16 -16.48 15.32
N LEU A 164 5.43 -17.52 14.93
CA LEU A 164 5.04 -18.59 15.83
C LEU A 164 6.25 -19.40 16.34
N THR A 165 7.31 -19.54 15.54
CA THR A 165 8.57 -20.16 15.98
C THR A 165 9.28 -19.29 17.02
N THR A 166 9.38 -17.98 16.76
CA THR A 166 10.03 -17.05 17.71
C THR A 166 9.29 -16.99 19.04
N LEU A 167 7.95 -17.11 19.03
CA LEU A 167 7.12 -17.17 20.23
C LEU A 167 7.07 -18.56 20.90
N GLY A 168 7.73 -19.58 20.33
CA GLY A 168 7.70 -20.95 20.83
C GLY A 168 6.37 -21.69 20.62
N VAL A 169 5.49 -21.18 19.77
CA VAL A 169 4.13 -21.70 19.53
C VAL A 169 4.07 -22.72 18.39
N TRP A 170 4.97 -22.61 17.40
CA TRP A 170 4.90 -23.38 16.15
C TRP A 170 4.74 -24.89 16.38
N GLY A 171 5.56 -25.50 17.23
CA GLY A 171 5.51 -26.94 17.53
C GLY A 171 4.20 -27.41 18.17
N HIS A 172 3.48 -26.52 18.85
CA HIS A 172 2.18 -26.82 19.44
C HIS A 172 1.01 -26.77 18.46
N VAL A 173 1.17 -26.04 17.33
CA VAL A 173 0.07 -25.79 16.40
C VAL A 173 0.27 -26.41 15.02
N GLU A 174 1.49 -26.81 14.66
CA GLU A 174 1.86 -27.25 13.30
C GLU A 174 0.96 -28.37 12.76
N HIS A 175 0.57 -29.33 13.63
CA HIS A 175 -0.24 -30.50 13.26
C HIS A 175 -1.72 -30.17 12.93
N ARG A 176 -2.19 -28.97 13.27
CA ARG A 176 -3.58 -28.50 13.06
C ARG A 176 -3.65 -27.23 12.22
N LEU A 177 -2.55 -26.90 11.50
CA LEU A 177 -2.55 -25.82 10.55
C LEU A 177 -3.21 -26.25 9.24
N ASP A 178 -4.16 -25.46 8.81
CA ASP A 178 -4.71 -25.48 7.48
C ASP A 178 -3.92 -24.52 6.60
N LYS A 179 -3.13 -25.08 5.65
CA LYS A 179 -2.16 -24.35 4.82
C LYS A 179 -2.78 -23.97 3.48
N ALA A 180 -3.00 -22.72 3.25
CA ALA A 180 -3.58 -22.17 2.04
C ALA A 180 -2.52 -21.63 1.06
N SER A 181 -2.78 -21.71 -0.23
CA SER A 181 -1.86 -21.29 -1.30
C SER A 181 -1.67 -19.78 -1.42
N ASP A 182 -2.56 -18.99 -0.85
CA ASP A 182 -2.56 -17.52 -0.89
C ASP A 182 -3.43 -16.93 0.25
N THR A 183 -3.35 -15.61 0.43
CA THR A 183 -4.09 -14.90 1.50
C THR A 183 -5.60 -15.00 1.33
N ARG A 184 -6.10 -15.00 0.10
CA ARG A 184 -7.56 -15.10 -0.16
C ARG A 184 -8.10 -16.45 0.28
N SER A 185 -7.37 -17.52 -0.02
CA SER A 185 -7.73 -18.87 0.42
C SER A 185 -7.74 -19.03 1.95
N VAL A 186 -6.79 -18.39 2.68
CA VAL A 186 -6.82 -18.36 4.15
C VAL A 186 -8.12 -17.74 4.65
N LEU A 187 -8.53 -16.64 4.05
CA LEU A 187 -9.76 -15.95 4.42
C LEU A 187 -11.01 -16.78 4.07
N ASP A 188 -11.04 -17.42 2.89
CA ASP A 188 -12.15 -18.25 2.46
C ASP A 188 -12.34 -19.46 3.37
N HIS A 189 -11.28 -20.15 3.80
CA HIS A 189 -11.34 -21.24 4.77
C HIS A 189 -11.94 -20.78 6.11
N LEU A 190 -11.56 -19.59 6.58
CA LEU A 190 -12.13 -19.01 7.80
C LEU A 190 -13.61 -18.69 7.63
N LEU A 191 -13.99 -18.05 6.52
CA LEU A 191 -15.37 -17.62 6.26
C LEU A 191 -16.33 -18.77 5.95
N ASN A 192 -15.81 -19.89 5.43
CA ASN A 192 -16.57 -21.11 5.15
C ASN A 192 -16.69 -22.02 6.40
N GLY A 193 -16.03 -21.66 7.53
CA GLY A 193 -16.02 -22.47 8.74
C GLY A 193 -15.11 -23.71 8.67
N GLU A 194 -14.18 -23.72 7.72
CA GLU A 194 -13.16 -24.77 7.60
C GLU A 194 -12.03 -24.56 8.62
N ALA A 195 -11.82 -23.31 9.04
CA ALA A 195 -10.95 -22.92 10.12
C ALA A 195 -11.67 -22.03 11.14
N ASP A 196 -11.15 -21.99 12.37
CA ASP A 196 -11.70 -21.24 13.49
C ASP A 196 -10.90 -19.96 13.75
N VAL A 197 -9.62 -19.96 13.38
CA VAL A 197 -8.67 -18.84 13.49
C VAL A 197 -7.94 -18.68 12.17
N GLY A 198 -7.72 -17.45 11.74
CA GLY A 198 -6.85 -17.11 10.59
C GLY A 198 -5.68 -16.22 11.01
N ILE A 199 -4.54 -16.37 10.33
CA ILE A 199 -3.43 -15.42 10.44
C ILE A 199 -3.25 -14.74 9.09
N LEU A 200 -3.41 -13.42 9.08
CA LEU A 200 -3.43 -12.57 7.88
C LEU A 200 -2.46 -11.38 8.04
N PHE A 201 -2.27 -10.65 6.95
CA PHE A 201 -1.75 -9.30 7.07
C PHE A 201 -2.86 -8.33 7.48
N GLY A 202 -2.52 -7.30 8.26
CA GLY A 202 -3.47 -6.33 8.78
C GLY A 202 -4.37 -5.71 7.71
N PRO A 203 -3.85 -5.24 6.56
CA PRO A 203 -4.68 -4.68 5.50
C PRO A 203 -5.73 -5.64 4.93
N ASP A 204 -5.38 -6.92 4.78
CA ASP A 204 -6.32 -7.93 4.29
C ASP A 204 -7.47 -8.17 5.28
N ALA A 205 -7.15 -8.20 6.58
CA ALA A 205 -8.14 -8.35 7.65
C ALA A 205 -9.10 -7.15 7.73
N VAL A 206 -8.59 -5.92 7.56
CA VAL A 206 -9.42 -4.70 7.61
C VAL A 206 -10.43 -4.65 6.47
N GLN A 207 -10.11 -5.15 5.28
CA GLN A 207 -11.03 -5.21 4.15
C GLN A 207 -12.27 -6.09 4.43
N GLU A 208 -12.14 -7.09 5.29
CA GLU A 208 -13.22 -8.02 5.65
C GLU A 208 -13.76 -7.80 7.08
N SER A 209 -13.54 -6.64 7.66
CA SER A 209 -13.87 -6.29 9.06
C SER A 209 -15.36 -6.39 9.42
N GLN A 210 -16.26 -6.58 8.46
CA GLN A 210 -17.67 -6.84 8.72
C GLN A 210 -17.98 -8.32 9.03
N ARG A 211 -17.07 -9.24 8.74
CA ARG A 211 -17.25 -10.70 8.83
C ARG A 211 -16.31 -11.35 9.82
N ILE A 212 -15.18 -10.70 10.09
CA ILE A 212 -14.13 -11.17 11.00
C ILE A 212 -13.70 -10.04 11.92
N ARG A 213 -13.17 -10.40 13.09
CA ARG A 213 -12.55 -9.44 14.01
C ARG A 213 -11.09 -9.79 14.26
N ILE A 214 -10.26 -8.76 14.41
CA ILE A 214 -8.86 -8.89 14.81
C ILE A 214 -8.83 -9.12 16.33
N VAL A 215 -8.19 -10.19 16.78
CA VAL A 215 -8.05 -10.55 18.20
C VAL A 215 -6.63 -10.38 18.72
N ALA A 216 -5.62 -10.39 17.84
CA ALA A 216 -4.24 -10.07 18.20
C ALA A 216 -3.51 -9.43 17.02
N VAL A 217 -2.53 -8.59 17.33
CA VAL A 217 -1.60 -7.98 16.38
C VAL A 217 -0.19 -8.33 16.78
N SER A 218 0.66 -8.72 15.82
CA SER A 218 2.05 -9.06 16.09
C SER A 218 2.81 -7.86 16.68
N GLU A 219 3.52 -8.08 17.78
CA GLU A 219 4.32 -7.04 18.39
C GLU A 219 5.55 -6.71 17.53
N ARG A 220 5.92 -5.44 17.55
CA ARG A 220 7.09 -4.96 16.82
C ARG A 220 8.38 -5.55 17.39
N GLY A 221 9.28 -5.93 16.51
CA GLY A 221 10.61 -6.42 16.87
C GLY A 221 10.71 -7.92 17.13
N ILE A 222 9.59 -8.64 17.21
CA ILE A 222 9.59 -10.11 17.34
C ILE A 222 10.11 -10.75 16.05
N ILE A 223 9.66 -10.26 14.91
CA ILE A 223 10.16 -10.67 13.58
C ILE A 223 10.54 -9.44 12.74
N PRO A 224 11.38 -9.60 11.72
CA PRO A 224 11.66 -8.51 10.78
C PRO A 224 10.37 -7.99 10.13
N PRO A 225 10.11 -6.67 10.15
CA PRO A 225 8.89 -6.11 9.60
C PRO A 225 8.81 -6.27 8.08
N VAL A 226 7.60 -6.39 7.56
CA VAL A 226 7.32 -6.19 6.13
C VAL A 226 7.11 -4.69 5.93
N ILE A 227 8.03 -4.05 5.22
CA ILE A 227 8.02 -2.60 5.00
C ILE A 227 7.73 -2.32 3.54
N HIS A 228 6.87 -1.35 3.30
CA HIS A 228 6.63 -0.76 1.99
C HIS A 228 7.32 0.60 1.91
N SER A 229 8.08 0.78 0.85
CA SER A 229 8.82 2.01 0.57
C SER A 229 8.48 2.53 -0.81
N MET A 230 8.65 3.84 -0.97
CA MET A 230 8.57 4.56 -2.24
C MET A 230 9.87 5.33 -2.46
N ALA A 231 10.27 5.50 -3.72
CA ALA A 231 11.44 6.26 -4.08
C ALA A 231 11.22 7.04 -5.37
N MET A 232 11.99 8.09 -5.58
CA MET A 232 11.96 8.89 -6.79
C MET A 232 12.64 8.13 -7.93
N GLU A 233 11.99 8.04 -9.09
CA GLU A 233 12.58 7.51 -10.31
C GLU A 233 13.74 8.42 -10.76
N ARG A 234 14.78 7.85 -11.33
CA ARG A 234 16.03 8.57 -11.68
C ARG A 234 15.79 9.76 -12.62
N TYR A 235 14.89 9.63 -13.55
CA TYR A 235 14.54 10.66 -14.55
C TYR A 235 13.24 11.39 -14.23
N CYS A 236 12.82 11.37 -12.93
CA CYS A 236 11.64 12.11 -12.49
C CYS A 236 11.60 13.52 -13.10
N PRO A 237 10.55 13.86 -13.85
CA PRO A 237 10.48 15.14 -14.60
C PRO A 237 10.28 16.34 -13.69
N ASN A 238 9.64 16.16 -12.53
CA ASN A 238 9.45 17.19 -11.51
C ASN A 238 9.90 16.69 -10.14
N ARG A 239 11.18 16.92 -9.80
CA ARG A 239 11.77 16.48 -8.53
C ARG A 239 11.13 17.17 -7.32
N ALA A 240 10.75 18.43 -7.43
CA ALA A 240 10.14 19.17 -6.34
C ALA A 240 8.80 18.53 -5.94
N LEU A 241 7.93 18.23 -6.90
CA LEU A 241 6.68 17.52 -6.69
C LEU A 241 6.90 16.11 -6.13
N CYS A 242 7.93 15.40 -6.61
CA CYS A 242 8.28 14.09 -6.07
C CYS A 242 8.72 14.16 -4.60
N GLU A 243 9.52 15.14 -4.23
CA GLU A 243 9.96 15.34 -2.84
C GLU A 243 8.80 15.73 -1.93
N GLU A 244 7.89 16.57 -2.41
CA GLU A 244 6.68 16.98 -1.70
C GLU A 244 5.79 15.78 -1.39
N PHE A 245 5.49 14.94 -2.39
CA PHE A 245 4.73 13.72 -2.18
C PHE A 245 5.43 12.73 -1.24
N LEU A 246 6.76 12.56 -1.39
CA LEU A 246 7.56 11.71 -0.49
C LEU A 246 7.61 12.24 0.95
N GLY A 247 7.51 13.54 1.14
CA GLY A 247 7.31 14.18 2.45
C GLY A 247 5.91 13.92 2.98
N PHE A 248 4.89 14.13 2.14
CA PHE A 248 3.48 13.94 2.48
C PHE A 248 3.17 12.53 2.98
N ILE A 249 3.67 11.48 2.33
CA ILE A 249 3.39 10.09 2.76
C ILE A 249 3.91 9.77 4.17
N GLN A 250 4.76 10.61 4.74
CA GLN A 250 5.27 10.51 6.11
C GLN A 250 4.54 11.43 7.10
N SER A 251 3.60 12.27 6.63
CA SER A 251 2.80 13.16 7.47
C SER A 251 1.85 12.39 8.39
N ASP A 252 1.42 13.03 9.46
CA ASP A 252 0.46 12.44 10.42
C ASP A 252 -0.88 12.11 9.76
N GLU A 253 -1.31 12.92 8.79
CA GLU A 253 -2.53 12.72 8.01
C GLU A 253 -2.43 11.45 7.15
N ALA A 254 -1.39 11.32 6.34
CA ALA A 254 -1.13 10.15 5.52
C ALA A 254 -0.96 8.88 6.37
N GLN A 255 -0.24 8.99 7.50
CA GLN A 255 -0.04 7.88 8.42
C GLN A 255 -1.33 7.49 9.14
N SER A 256 -2.23 8.43 9.43
CA SER A 256 -3.55 8.13 9.99
C SER A 256 -4.40 7.34 9.01
N GLU A 257 -4.42 7.73 7.74
CA GLU A 257 -5.13 7.00 6.70
C GLU A 257 -4.57 5.57 6.51
N LEU A 258 -3.25 5.41 6.51
CA LEU A 258 -2.62 4.10 6.43
C LEU A 258 -2.99 3.20 7.62
N ARG A 259 -3.04 3.75 8.85
CA ARG A 259 -3.51 2.99 10.02
C ARG A 259 -4.96 2.55 9.87
N ARG A 260 -5.83 3.40 9.32
CA ARG A 260 -7.23 3.06 9.02
C ARG A 260 -7.34 1.90 8.03
N LEU A 261 -6.39 1.77 7.12
CA LEU A 261 -6.29 0.67 6.16
C LEU A 261 -5.58 -0.58 6.71
N GLY A 262 -5.26 -0.63 8.01
CA GLY A 262 -4.63 -1.79 8.63
C GLY A 262 -3.10 -1.84 8.56
N TYR A 263 -2.46 -0.77 8.10
CA TYR A 263 -1.01 -0.64 8.14
C TYR A 263 -0.54 -0.05 9.47
N ALA A 264 0.71 -0.30 9.83
CA ALA A 264 1.39 0.40 10.91
C ALA A 264 2.37 1.43 10.36
N SER A 265 2.62 2.50 11.11
CA SER A 265 3.64 3.49 10.73
C SER A 265 5.03 2.85 10.83
N PRO A 266 5.95 3.12 9.89
CA PRO A 266 7.31 2.57 9.95
C PRO A 266 8.02 2.97 11.25
N SER A 267 8.74 2.02 11.85
CA SER A 267 9.49 2.30 13.08
C SER A 267 10.66 3.25 12.82
N SER A 268 11.08 3.99 13.86
CA SER A 268 12.28 4.85 13.78
C SER A 268 13.57 4.08 13.47
N GLN A 269 13.61 2.77 13.75
CA GLN A 269 14.72 1.89 13.36
C GLN A 269 14.72 1.57 11.88
N SER A 270 13.57 1.39 11.25
CA SER A 270 13.46 1.22 9.80
C SER A 270 13.85 2.50 9.06
N MET A 271 13.65 3.65 9.68
CA MET A 271 14.12 4.94 9.16
C MET A 271 15.65 5.14 9.33
N LYS A 272 16.28 4.58 10.38
CA LYS A 272 17.71 4.74 10.68
C LYS A 272 18.66 3.83 9.90
N LYS A 273 18.22 2.69 9.36
CA LYS A 273 19.03 1.86 8.45
C LYS A 273 19.46 2.58 7.16
N ARG A 274 19.04 3.82 7.00
CA ARG A 274 19.32 4.73 5.87
C ARG A 274 20.75 5.26 5.77
N ASN A 275 21.54 5.23 6.85
CA ASN A 275 22.80 5.98 6.94
C ASN A 275 24.03 5.13 7.29
N LYS A 276 24.06 3.84 6.95
CA LYS A 276 25.35 3.12 6.94
C LYS A 276 25.77 2.89 5.49
N PRO A 277 26.97 3.42 5.14
CA PRO A 277 27.55 3.23 3.82
C PRO A 277 27.84 1.76 3.53
#